data_349146ee0c6d018e35c3f0901ee53a4c
#
_entry.id   349146ee0c6d018e35c3f0901ee53a4c
#
_cell.length_a   1.000
_cell.length_b   1.000
_cell.length_c   1.000
_cell.angle_alpha   90.00
_cell.angle_beta   90.00
_cell.angle_gamma   90.00
#
_symmetry.space_group_name_H-M   'P 1'
#
loop_
_entity.id
_entity.type
_entity.pdbx_description
1 polymer ?
#
loop_
_entity_poly.entity_id
_entity_poly.type
_entity_poly.pdbx_seq_one_letter_code
_entity_poly.pdbx_strand_id
1 'polypeptide(L)'
;VARDEGELPQLDELLRRGKANGVPVESISAEEAKKIEPRVKTLERAIWSPTTSTADPLQVLQAMKQDAVNAGVDVRQDAAFLGKRNGEILTRNENFQARYVVNCAGLYADRVAREFGFSDEYRILPFKGLYLYSEEPAGSLRTNIYPVPDLRNPFLGVHFTLLVDGHAKIGPTAIPAFWREQYKGLENFKLNEFAEIIFRDLGLLFFSGFDFKRIAAEETLKYFRSRLVSLASTLLEGVKLENYRHWGKPGIRAQLLNIKTKKLEMDFVVQGDEKSLHVLNAVSPAWTCSIPFARYVCDKVQSLVK
;
A
#
# COMPACT_ATOMS: atom_id res chain seq x y z
N VAL A 1 -18.34 6.10 0.31
CA VAL A 1 -19.76 5.81 0.54
C VAL A 1 -19.95 5.17 1.91
N ALA A 2 -21.05 5.51 2.62
CA ALA A 2 -21.45 4.88 3.88
C ALA A 2 -22.37 3.68 3.60
N ARG A 3 -22.16 2.58 4.32
CA ARG A 3 -22.94 1.34 4.18
C ARG A 3 -24.00 1.20 5.28
N ASP A 4 -23.74 1.81 6.42
CA ASP A 4 -24.61 1.79 7.59
C ASP A 4 -24.51 3.09 8.40
N GLU A 5 -25.39 3.24 9.41
CA GLU A 5 -25.45 4.44 10.26
C GLU A 5 -24.16 4.66 11.06
N GLY A 6 -23.45 3.60 11.46
CA GLY A 6 -22.19 3.69 12.20
C GLY A 6 -21.05 4.31 11.40
N GLU A 7 -21.15 4.32 10.06
CA GLU A 7 -20.17 4.91 9.16
C GLU A 7 -20.40 6.41 8.91
N LEU A 8 -21.58 6.96 9.18
CA LEU A 8 -21.91 8.36 8.93
C LEU A 8 -21.03 9.36 9.74
N PRO A 9 -20.75 9.16 11.03
CA PRO A 9 -19.82 10.04 11.75
C PRO A 9 -18.40 10.04 11.20
N GLN A 10 -17.97 8.91 10.63
CA GLN A 10 -16.63 8.80 10.01
C GLN A 10 -16.54 9.59 8.70
N LEU A 11 -17.65 9.73 7.96
CA LEU A 11 -17.69 10.63 6.80
C LEU A 11 -17.42 12.08 7.21
N ASP A 12 -17.99 12.54 8.33
CA ASP A 12 -17.76 13.90 8.83
C ASP A 12 -16.28 14.13 9.18
N GLU A 13 -15.66 13.15 9.84
CA GLU A 13 -14.23 13.22 10.16
C GLU A 13 -13.36 13.23 8.90
N LEU A 14 -13.68 12.40 7.90
CA LEU A 14 -12.97 12.39 6.61
C LEU A 14 -13.13 13.71 5.86
N LEU A 15 -14.35 14.28 5.85
CA LEU A 15 -14.62 15.58 5.25
C LEU A 15 -13.81 16.69 5.95
N ARG A 16 -13.80 16.69 7.29
CA ARG A 16 -13.00 17.62 8.09
C ARG A 16 -11.51 17.51 7.78
N ARG A 17 -10.96 16.28 7.71
CA ARG A 17 -9.56 16.04 7.37
C ARG A 17 -9.24 16.47 5.94
N GLY A 18 -10.12 16.16 4.98
CA GLY A 18 -9.95 16.57 3.59
C GLY A 18 -9.84 18.10 3.47
N LYS A 19 -10.76 18.83 4.09
CA LYS A 19 -10.74 20.31 4.12
C LYS A 19 -9.49 20.87 4.81
N ALA A 20 -9.10 20.29 5.94
CA ALA A 20 -7.91 20.72 6.69
C ALA A 20 -6.61 20.53 5.87
N ASN A 21 -6.59 19.55 4.97
CA ASN A 21 -5.46 19.28 4.06
C ASN A 21 -5.61 19.97 2.69
N GLY A 22 -6.59 20.86 2.51
CA GLY A 22 -6.79 21.59 1.26
C GLY A 22 -7.27 20.71 0.09
N VAL A 23 -7.85 19.53 0.39
CA VAL A 23 -8.40 18.64 -0.65
C VAL A 23 -9.83 19.10 -0.96
N PRO A 24 -10.19 19.31 -2.24
CA PRO A 24 -11.54 19.66 -2.65
C PRO A 24 -12.45 18.43 -2.51
N VAL A 25 -13.04 18.28 -1.31
CA VAL A 25 -14.00 17.21 -1.01
C VAL A 25 -15.35 17.81 -0.66
N GLU A 26 -16.40 17.16 -1.12
CA GLU A 26 -17.79 17.59 -0.97
C GLU A 26 -18.63 16.50 -0.31
N SER A 27 -19.51 16.88 0.61
CA SER A 27 -20.57 15.99 1.09
C SER A 27 -21.74 16.08 0.10
N ILE A 28 -22.10 14.95 -0.48
CA ILE A 28 -23.19 14.83 -1.45
C ILE A 28 -24.27 13.86 -0.93
N SER A 29 -25.50 14.09 -1.30
CA SER A 29 -26.62 13.19 -1.00
C SER A 29 -26.51 11.87 -1.79
N ALA A 30 -27.25 10.86 -1.36
CA ALA A 30 -27.35 9.59 -2.10
C ALA A 30 -27.89 9.79 -3.53
N GLU A 31 -28.81 10.75 -3.74
CA GLU A 31 -29.33 11.08 -5.06
C GLU A 31 -28.27 11.72 -5.96
N GLU A 32 -27.46 12.64 -5.42
CA GLU A 32 -26.35 13.25 -6.14
C GLU A 32 -25.27 12.21 -6.47
N ALA A 33 -24.96 11.31 -5.54
CA ALA A 33 -24.05 10.20 -5.78
C ALA A 33 -24.52 9.30 -6.93
N LYS A 34 -25.83 9.01 -7.03
CA LYS A 34 -26.43 8.24 -8.14
C LYS A 34 -26.38 8.98 -9.49
N LYS A 35 -26.33 10.30 -9.52
CA LYS A 35 -26.09 11.05 -10.77
C LYS A 35 -24.67 10.84 -11.30
N ILE A 36 -23.69 10.71 -10.38
CA ILE A 36 -22.29 10.44 -10.72
C ILE A 36 -22.12 8.98 -11.15
N GLU A 37 -22.54 8.05 -10.30
CA GLU A 37 -22.52 6.61 -10.55
C GLU A 37 -23.91 6.00 -10.28
N PRO A 38 -24.71 5.69 -11.32
CA PRO A 38 -26.09 5.25 -11.15
C PRO A 38 -26.28 3.98 -10.31
N ARG A 39 -25.25 3.13 -10.25
CA ARG A 39 -25.26 1.85 -9.53
C ARG A 39 -24.78 1.99 -8.09
N VAL A 40 -24.33 3.16 -7.65
CA VAL A 40 -23.74 3.33 -6.31
C VAL A 40 -24.75 3.07 -5.21
N LYS A 41 -24.28 2.41 -4.17
CA LYS A 41 -24.98 2.23 -2.90
C LYS A 41 -24.35 3.10 -1.84
N THR A 42 -25.14 3.96 -1.22
CA THR A 42 -24.73 4.71 -0.04
C THR A 42 -25.94 4.98 0.83
N LEU A 43 -25.74 4.98 2.14
CA LEU A 43 -26.75 5.39 3.10
C LEU A 43 -26.70 6.91 3.23
N GLU A 44 -27.82 7.60 2.99
CA GLU A 44 -28.03 9.04 3.09
C GLU A 44 -27.08 9.90 2.26
N ARG A 45 -25.77 9.76 2.42
CA ARG A 45 -24.76 10.64 1.82
C ARG A 45 -23.44 9.94 1.52
N ALA A 46 -22.62 10.59 0.73
CA ALA A 46 -21.26 10.19 0.40
C ALA A 46 -20.31 11.38 0.43
N ILE A 47 -19.00 11.13 0.37
CA ILE A 47 -18.00 12.15 0.06
C ILE A 47 -17.61 12.02 -1.41
N TRP A 48 -17.68 13.11 -2.12
CA TRP A 48 -17.18 13.25 -3.47
C TRP A 48 -15.83 13.97 -3.50
N SER A 49 -14.86 13.38 -4.19
CA SER A 49 -13.55 13.99 -4.45
C SER A 49 -13.39 14.18 -5.97
N PRO A 50 -13.71 15.36 -6.51
CA PRO A 50 -13.79 15.60 -7.96
C PRO A 50 -12.43 15.54 -8.66
N THR A 51 -11.34 15.73 -7.92
CA THR A 51 -9.97 15.74 -8.47
C THR A 51 -9.28 14.37 -8.40
N THR A 52 -9.93 13.35 -7.84
CA THR A 52 -9.35 12.00 -7.79
C THR A 52 -9.30 11.42 -9.21
N SER A 53 -8.12 10.93 -9.57
CA SER A 53 -7.84 10.39 -10.90
C SER A 53 -7.21 9.01 -10.82
N THR A 54 -7.29 8.27 -11.91
CA THR A 54 -6.61 6.99 -12.09
C THR A 54 -5.41 7.16 -13.01
N ALA A 55 -4.31 6.50 -12.66
CA ALA A 55 -3.11 6.46 -13.48
C ALA A 55 -2.57 5.02 -13.56
N ASP A 56 -1.89 4.68 -14.65
CA ASP A 56 -1.14 3.44 -14.75
C ASP A 56 0.19 3.61 -14.00
N PRO A 57 0.42 2.86 -12.89
CA PRO A 57 1.62 3.02 -12.08
C PRO A 57 2.89 2.65 -12.84
N LEU A 58 2.82 1.73 -13.81
CA LEU A 58 4.00 1.35 -14.59
C LEU A 58 4.42 2.47 -15.56
N GLN A 59 3.47 3.10 -16.23
CA GLN A 59 3.75 4.24 -17.13
C GLN A 59 4.32 5.42 -16.35
N VAL A 60 3.74 5.73 -15.18
CA VAL A 60 4.27 6.81 -14.32
C VAL A 60 5.69 6.50 -13.86
N LEU A 61 5.97 5.26 -13.42
CA LEU A 61 7.31 4.87 -12.98
C LEU A 61 8.33 4.93 -14.13
N GLN A 62 7.95 4.53 -15.34
CA GLN A 62 8.80 4.63 -16.52
C GLN A 62 9.12 6.09 -16.89
N ALA A 63 8.12 6.96 -16.83
CA ALA A 63 8.32 8.40 -17.06
C ALA A 63 9.26 9.00 -16.01
N MET A 64 9.04 8.72 -14.71
CA MET A 64 9.92 9.19 -13.63
C MET A 64 11.37 8.68 -13.80
N LYS A 65 11.54 7.42 -14.23
CA LYS A 65 12.88 6.89 -14.54
C LYS A 65 13.53 7.66 -15.68
N GLN A 66 12.79 7.94 -16.75
CA GLN A 66 13.32 8.69 -17.90
C GLN A 66 13.71 10.12 -17.49
N ASP A 67 12.87 10.77 -16.69
CA ASP A 67 13.17 12.12 -16.15
C ASP A 67 14.44 12.11 -15.29
N ALA A 68 14.62 11.11 -14.43
CA ALA A 68 15.82 10.95 -13.62
C ALA A 68 17.09 10.79 -14.49
N VAL A 69 17.01 9.93 -15.52
CA VAL A 69 18.12 9.75 -16.47
C VAL A 69 18.44 11.04 -17.22
N ASN A 70 17.42 11.76 -17.70
CA ASN A 70 17.58 13.04 -18.37
C ASN A 70 18.20 14.13 -17.46
N ALA A 71 17.94 14.03 -16.15
CA ALA A 71 18.54 14.89 -15.13
C ALA A 71 19.96 14.45 -14.72
N GLY A 72 20.55 13.44 -15.37
CA GLY A 72 21.91 12.96 -15.11
C GLY A 72 22.03 11.95 -13.98
N VAL A 73 20.92 11.37 -13.49
CA VAL A 73 20.96 10.30 -12.50
C VAL A 73 21.38 8.98 -13.17
N ASP A 74 22.40 8.33 -12.63
CA ASP A 74 22.81 7.00 -13.08
C ASP A 74 21.90 5.93 -12.47
N VAL A 75 21.02 5.37 -13.27
CA VAL A 75 20.05 4.35 -12.86
C VAL A 75 20.59 2.97 -13.16
N ARG A 76 21.07 2.26 -12.14
CA ARG A 76 21.60 0.89 -12.24
C ARG A 76 20.52 -0.15 -11.94
N GLN A 77 20.19 -0.96 -12.95
CA GLN A 77 19.34 -2.14 -12.78
C GLN A 77 20.20 -3.38 -12.51
N ASP A 78 19.59 -4.44 -12.00
CA ASP A 78 20.26 -5.71 -11.64
C ASP A 78 21.41 -5.56 -10.60
N ALA A 79 21.46 -4.43 -9.92
CA ALA A 79 22.43 -4.09 -8.86
C ALA A 79 21.81 -4.30 -7.47
N ALA A 80 21.32 -5.51 -7.20
CA ALA A 80 20.74 -5.84 -5.90
C ALA A 80 21.77 -5.66 -4.78
N PHE A 81 21.38 -4.94 -3.72
CA PHE A 81 22.19 -4.75 -2.52
C PHE A 81 22.47 -6.09 -1.83
N LEU A 82 23.71 -6.39 -1.54
CA LEU A 82 24.16 -7.62 -0.86
C LEU A 82 24.72 -7.37 0.54
N GLY A 83 25.18 -6.15 0.82
CA GLY A 83 25.74 -5.79 2.11
C GLY A 83 26.62 -4.55 2.04
N LYS A 84 27.29 -4.26 3.17
CA LYS A 84 28.27 -3.18 3.31
C LYS A 84 29.57 -3.74 3.88
N ARG A 85 30.70 -3.40 3.28
CA ARG A 85 32.03 -3.81 3.76
C ARG A 85 33.06 -2.72 3.54
N ASN A 86 33.77 -2.33 4.58
CA ASN A 86 34.84 -1.32 4.53
C ASN A 86 34.42 0.03 3.91
N GLY A 87 33.16 0.43 4.14
CA GLY A 87 32.61 1.66 3.54
C GLY A 87 32.06 1.51 2.12
N GLU A 88 32.28 0.37 1.47
CA GLU A 88 31.72 0.08 0.16
C GLU A 88 30.34 -0.58 0.26
N ILE A 89 29.47 -0.23 -0.68
CA ILE A 89 28.17 -0.87 -0.91
C ILE A 89 28.38 -2.02 -1.88
N LEU A 90 28.12 -3.23 -1.43
CA LEU A 90 28.26 -4.45 -2.22
C LEU A 90 26.95 -4.70 -2.96
N THR A 91 27.05 -4.90 -4.27
CA THR A 91 25.91 -5.32 -5.09
C THR A 91 26.26 -6.57 -5.90
N ARG A 92 25.27 -7.13 -6.61
CA ARG A 92 25.47 -8.38 -7.36
C ARG A 92 26.59 -8.29 -8.41
N ASN A 93 26.70 -7.16 -9.09
CA ASN A 93 27.56 -7.02 -10.28
C ASN A 93 28.78 -6.12 -10.05
N GLU A 94 28.68 -5.16 -9.15
CA GLU A 94 29.70 -4.15 -8.91
C GLU A 94 29.59 -3.60 -7.49
N ASN A 95 30.65 -2.94 -6.99
CA ASN A 95 30.64 -2.28 -5.69
C ASN A 95 30.65 -0.76 -5.88
N PHE A 96 30.04 -0.05 -4.95
CA PHE A 96 29.94 1.40 -4.99
C PHE A 96 30.56 2.03 -3.75
N GLN A 97 31.27 3.12 -3.95
CA GLN A 97 31.61 4.05 -2.88
C GLN A 97 30.66 5.23 -2.94
N ALA A 98 30.04 5.55 -1.82
CA ALA A 98 29.09 6.65 -1.72
C ALA A 98 29.39 7.51 -0.50
N ARG A 99 29.32 8.82 -0.66
CA ARG A 99 29.43 9.76 0.47
C ARG A 99 28.24 9.68 1.41
N TYR A 100 27.07 9.39 0.87
CA TYR A 100 25.83 9.24 1.61
C TYR A 100 24.94 8.17 0.96
N VAL A 101 24.25 7.38 1.76
CA VAL A 101 23.36 6.31 1.28
C VAL A 101 21.93 6.58 1.71
N VAL A 102 21.00 6.59 0.75
CA VAL A 102 19.56 6.64 1.03
C VAL A 102 18.94 5.29 0.70
N ASN A 103 18.43 4.62 1.72
CA ASN A 103 17.74 3.33 1.57
C ASN A 103 16.24 3.51 1.40
N CYS A 104 15.74 3.24 0.21
CA CYS A 104 14.31 3.17 -0.13
C CYS A 104 13.94 1.77 -0.64
N ALA A 105 14.49 0.71 -0.04
CA ALA A 105 14.42 -0.68 -0.54
C ALA A 105 13.07 -1.38 -0.25
N GLY A 106 12.04 -0.68 0.22
CA GLY A 106 10.68 -1.21 0.40
C GLY A 106 10.65 -2.50 1.23
N LEU A 107 10.32 -3.64 0.58
CA LEU A 107 10.26 -4.95 1.25
C LEU A 107 11.55 -5.38 1.95
N TYR A 108 12.69 -4.78 1.60
CA TYR A 108 14.00 -5.09 2.18
C TYR A 108 14.58 -3.93 3.00
N ALA A 109 13.85 -2.84 3.18
CA ALA A 109 14.35 -1.64 3.84
C ALA A 109 14.89 -1.89 5.26
N ASP A 110 14.22 -2.76 6.03
CA ASP A 110 14.67 -3.16 7.37
C ASP A 110 15.98 -3.96 7.37
N ARG A 111 16.21 -4.80 6.35
CA ARG A 111 17.45 -5.57 6.21
C ARG A 111 18.61 -4.69 5.80
N VAL A 112 18.40 -3.82 4.81
CA VAL A 112 19.41 -2.84 4.39
C VAL A 112 19.78 -1.93 5.56
N ALA A 113 18.80 -1.40 6.30
CA ALA A 113 19.06 -0.51 7.42
C ALA A 113 19.90 -1.15 8.53
N ARG A 114 19.72 -2.44 8.80
CA ARG A 114 20.55 -3.16 9.81
C ARG A 114 22.03 -3.22 9.46
N GLU A 115 22.38 -3.29 8.18
CA GLU A 115 23.80 -3.21 7.75
C GLU A 115 24.44 -1.85 8.06
N PHE A 116 23.59 -0.85 8.36
CA PHE A 116 24.03 0.51 8.77
C PHE A 116 23.82 0.80 10.26
N GLY A 117 23.36 -0.19 11.05
CA GLY A 117 23.13 -0.04 12.50
C GLY A 117 21.77 0.55 12.87
N PHE A 118 20.80 0.51 11.96
CA PHE A 118 19.42 0.97 12.18
C PHE A 118 18.41 -0.18 12.15
N SER A 119 17.15 0.12 12.41
CA SER A 119 16.03 -0.84 12.34
C SER A 119 16.08 -1.99 13.36
N ASP A 120 16.71 -1.78 14.54
CA ASP A 120 16.80 -2.80 15.58
C ASP A 120 15.43 -3.22 16.11
N GLU A 121 14.52 -2.25 16.24
CA GLU A 121 13.17 -2.45 16.75
C GLU A 121 12.14 -2.77 15.66
N TYR A 122 12.53 -2.78 14.40
CA TYR A 122 11.61 -2.87 13.28
C TYR A 122 11.87 -4.06 12.37
N ARG A 123 10.80 -4.64 11.87
CA ARG A 123 10.84 -5.70 10.85
C ARG A 123 9.72 -5.50 9.85
N ILE A 124 9.98 -5.82 8.59
CA ILE A 124 8.93 -5.85 7.58
C ILE A 124 8.11 -7.12 7.70
N LEU A 125 6.79 -6.94 7.73
CA LEU A 125 5.78 -7.98 7.64
C LEU A 125 5.04 -7.79 6.32
N PRO A 126 5.20 -8.71 5.35
CA PRO A 126 4.59 -8.55 4.04
C PRO A 126 3.12 -8.95 4.04
N PHE A 127 2.28 -8.13 3.39
CA PHE A 127 0.86 -8.44 3.17
C PHE A 127 0.55 -8.42 1.67
N LYS A 128 -0.12 -9.47 1.20
CA LYS A 128 -0.50 -9.64 -0.20
C LYS A 128 -1.84 -9.00 -0.49
N GLY A 129 -1.86 -8.08 -1.44
CA GLY A 129 -3.06 -7.48 -2.01
C GLY A 129 -3.45 -8.18 -3.30
N LEU A 130 -4.60 -8.83 -3.30
CA LEU A 130 -5.20 -9.44 -4.47
C LEU A 130 -6.30 -8.56 -5.01
N TYR A 131 -6.49 -8.60 -6.33
CA TYR A 131 -7.54 -7.91 -7.04
C TYR A 131 -8.24 -8.85 -8.00
N LEU A 132 -9.56 -8.71 -8.14
CA LEU A 132 -10.34 -9.33 -9.20
C LEU A 132 -10.69 -8.29 -10.25
N TYR A 133 -10.45 -8.61 -11.50
CA TYR A 133 -10.81 -7.78 -12.63
C TYR A 133 -12.25 -8.05 -13.06
N SER A 134 -12.97 -6.99 -13.38
CA SER A 134 -14.32 -7.07 -13.93
C SER A 134 -14.26 -7.45 -15.41
N GLU A 135 -15.14 -8.37 -15.80
CA GLU A 135 -15.41 -8.71 -17.21
C GLU A 135 -16.57 -7.87 -17.79
N GLU A 136 -17.13 -6.94 -17.01
CA GLU A 136 -18.10 -5.98 -17.52
C GLU A 136 -17.42 -5.09 -18.57
N PRO A 137 -18.17 -4.62 -19.60
CA PRO A 137 -17.61 -3.74 -20.63
C PRO A 137 -16.95 -2.49 -20.03
N ALA A 138 -15.96 -1.95 -20.73
CA ALA A 138 -15.36 -0.67 -20.37
C ALA A 138 -16.43 0.42 -20.28
N GLY A 139 -16.35 1.28 -19.26
CA GLY A 139 -17.34 2.31 -18.98
C GLY A 139 -18.57 1.83 -18.19
N SER A 140 -18.67 0.55 -17.80
CA SER A 140 -19.73 0.06 -16.91
C SER A 140 -19.65 0.66 -15.50
N LEU A 141 -18.49 1.13 -15.09
CA LEU A 141 -18.25 1.92 -13.88
C LEU A 141 -17.77 3.32 -14.30
N ARG A 142 -18.32 4.37 -13.70
CA ARG A 142 -18.01 5.76 -14.07
C ARG A 142 -16.94 6.40 -13.16
N THR A 143 -16.80 5.91 -11.94
CA THR A 143 -15.82 6.45 -10.97
C THR A 143 -15.36 5.39 -9.97
N ASN A 144 -14.29 5.70 -9.25
CA ASN A 144 -13.84 4.86 -8.13
C ASN A 144 -14.85 4.93 -6.97
N ILE A 145 -15.09 3.80 -6.29
CA ILE A 145 -16.00 3.74 -5.14
C ILE A 145 -15.32 3.08 -3.97
N TYR A 146 -15.20 3.80 -2.87
CA TYR A 146 -14.59 3.36 -1.63
C TYR A 146 -15.62 3.30 -0.51
N PRO A 147 -15.60 2.23 0.33
CA PRO A 147 -16.33 2.26 1.60
C PRO A 147 -15.66 3.25 2.56
N VAL A 148 -16.40 3.70 3.56
CA VAL A 148 -15.80 4.40 4.70
C VAL A 148 -14.77 3.47 5.35
N PRO A 149 -13.50 3.90 5.52
CA PRO A 149 -12.48 3.07 6.15
C PRO A 149 -12.70 2.99 7.67
N ASP A 150 -12.46 1.83 8.27
CA ASP A 150 -12.25 1.74 9.71
C ASP A 150 -10.86 2.33 10.04
N LEU A 151 -10.85 3.51 10.66
CA LEU A 151 -9.61 4.24 10.97
C LEU A 151 -8.67 3.50 11.96
N ARG A 152 -9.16 2.43 12.60
CA ARG A 152 -8.38 1.55 13.48
C ARG A 152 -7.68 0.42 12.71
N ASN A 153 -8.11 0.17 11.48
CA ASN A 153 -7.55 -0.88 10.63
C ASN A 153 -6.51 -0.30 9.66
N PRO A 154 -5.27 -0.82 9.62
CA PRO A 154 -4.25 -0.36 8.70
C PRO A 154 -4.56 -0.67 7.22
N PHE A 155 -5.58 -1.49 6.97
CA PHE A 155 -5.93 -1.93 5.63
C PHE A 155 -7.24 -1.29 5.15
N LEU A 156 -7.21 -0.87 3.89
CA LEU A 156 -8.43 -0.38 3.23
C LEU A 156 -9.41 -1.52 2.98
N GLY A 157 -10.69 -1.22 3.09
CA GLY A 157 -11.76 -2.13 2.69
C GLY A 157 -11.73 -2.41 1.18
N VAL A 158 -12.43 -3.48 0.78
CA VAL A 158 -12.65 -3.78 -0.64
C VAL A 158 -13.36 -2.62 -1.30
N HIS A 159 -12.81 -2.14 -2.41
CA HIS A 159 -13.31 -0.99 -3.16
C HIS A 159 -13.23 -1.25 -4.66
N PHE A 160 -13.92 -0.44 -5.44
CA PHE A 160 -13.83 -0.41 -6.88
C PHE A 160 -12.78 0.58 -7.34
N THR A 161 -11.90 0.13 -8.21
CA THR A 161 -10.93 0.99 -8.90
C THR A 161 -11.19 0.93 -10.39
N LEU A 162 -11.43 2.08 -10.98
CA LEU A 162 -11.49 2.26 -12.43
C LEU A 162 -10.06 2.23 -12.98
N LEU A 163 -9.86 1.51 -14.07
CA LEU A 163 -8.58 1.43 -14.78
C LEU A 163 -8.54 2.46 -15.91
N VAL A 164 -7.33 2.73 -16.39
CA VAL A 164 -7.13 3.70 -17.50
C VAL A 164 -7.75 3.26 -18.83
N ASP A 165 -8.02 1.97 -18.99
CA ASP A 165 -8.71 1.40 -20.14
C ASP A 165 -10.25 1.39 -20.01
N GLY A 166 -10.77 1.92 -18.91
CA GLY A 166 -12.21 2.00 -18.62
C GLY A 166 -12.82 0.75 -17.98
N HIS A 167 -12.04 -0.33 -17.78
CA HIS A 167 -12.49 -1.47 -16.99
C HIS A 167 -12.36 -1.21 -15.49
N ALA A 168 -12.96 -2.07 -14.69
CA ALA A 168 -12.91 -1.97 -13.24
C ALA A 168 -12.23 -3.18 -12.60
N LYS A 169 -11.70 -3.00 -11.39
CA LYS A 169 -11.26 -4.08 -10.50
C LYS A 169 -11.77 -3.87 -9.10
N ILE A 170 -11.92 -4.95 -8.35
CA ILE A 170 -12.26 -4.93 -6.92
C ILE A 170 -11.11 -5.49 -6.09
N GLY A 171 -10.92 -4.95 -4.90
CA GLY A 171 -9.84 -5.28 -3.96
C GLY A 171 -9.42 -4.03 -3.19
N PRO A 172 -8.23 -4.04 -2.57
CA PRO A 172 -7.35 -5.19 -2.38
C PRO A 172 -7.79 -6.09 -1.22
N THR A 173 -7.12 -7.23 -1.11
CA THR A 173 -7.00 -7.97 0.15
C THR A 173 -5.78 -7.48 0.93
N ALA A 174 -5.62 -7.91 2.18
CA ALA A 174 -4.40 -7.71 2.96
C ALA A 174 -4.01 -9.00 3.68
N ILE A 175 -3.82 -10.06 2.90
CA ILE A 175 -3.53 -11.39 3.38
C ILE A 175 -2.05 -11.49 3.77
N PRO A 176 -1.68 -12.05 4.93
CA PRO A 176 -0.28 -12.29 5.26
C PRO A 176 0.44 -13.06 4.16
N ALA A 177 1.61 -12.59 3.76
CA ALA A 177 2.49 -13.32 2.86
C ALA A 177 3.59 -14.01 3.66
N PHE A 178 3.93 -15.24 3.30
CA PHE A 178 4.84 -16.09 4.08
C PHE A 178 6.32 -15.89 3.74
N TRP A 179 6.63 -15.16 2.68
CA TRP A 179 7.95 -14.61 2.37
C TRP A 179 7.81 -13.29 1.62
N ARG A 180 8.85 -12.48 1.58
CA ARG A 180 8.77 -11.08 1.14
C ARG A 180 8.25 -10.90 -0.27
N GLU A 181 8.58 -11.80 -1.19
CA GLU A 181 8.19 -11.72 -2.61
C GLU A 181 7.26 -12.86 -3.03
N GLN A 182 6.32 -13.23 -2.17
CA GLN A 182 5.31 -14.24 -2.48
C GLN A 182 4.22 -13.71 -3.44
N TYR A 183 4.61 -13.35 -4.65
CA TYR A 183 3.64 -12.89 -5.64
C TYR A 183 2.74 -14.02 -6.12
N LYS A 184 3.30 -15.16 -6.54
CA LYS A 184 2.53 -16.30 -7.07
C LYS A 184 3.10 -17.63 -6.60
N GLY A 185 2.23 -18.50 -6.10
CA GLY A 185 2.60 -19.85 -5.70
C GLY A 185 3.85 -19.89 -4.82
N LEU A 186 4.86 -20.64 -5.24
CA LEU A 186 6.17 -20.78 -4.59
C LEU A 186 7.28 -19.92 -5.25
N GLU A 187 6.93 -18.98 -6.11
CA GLU A 187 7.90 -18.07 -6.72
C GLU A 187 8.70 -17.32 -5.64
N ASN A 188 10.00 -17.17 -5.87
CA ASN A 188 10.93 -16.48 -4.97
C ASN A 188 10.93 -17.02 -3.53
N PHE A 189 10.59 -18.30 -3.34
CA PHE A 189 10.61 -18.94 -2.01
C PHE A 189 12.00 -18.91 -1.41
N LYS A 190 12.09 -18.46 -0.15
CA LYS A 190 13.30 -18.46 0.66
C LYS A 190 12.96 -19.01 2.05
N LEU A 191 13.53 -20.15 2.40
CA LEU A 191 13.23 -20.84 3.65
C LEU A 191 13.51 -19.97 4.90
N ASN A 192 14.57 -19.19 4.87
CA ASN A 192 14.90 -18.28 5.96
C ASN A 192 13.86 -17.15 6.13
N GLU A 193 13.33 -16.62 5.03
CA GLU A 193 12.25 -15.61 5.08
C GLU A 193 10.93 -16.23 5.58
N PHE A 194 10.62 -17.42 5.09
CA PHE A 194 9.45 -18.18 5.53
C PHE A 194 9.48 -18.42 7.04
N ALA A 195 10.58 -18.99 7.56
CA ALA A 195 10.73 -19.24 8.99
C ALA A 195 10.62 -17.93 9.81
N GLU A 196 11.33 -16.89 9.39
CA GLU A 196 11.33 -15.57 10.06
C GLU A 196 9.90 -14.98 10.14
N ILE A 197 9.13 -15.01 9.04
CA ILE A 197 7.79 -14.44 8.98
C ILE A 197 6.80 -15.29 9.77
N ILE A 198 6.81 -16.61 9.62
CA ILE A 198 5.94 -17.50 10.38
C ILE A 198 6.12 -17.33 11.89
N PHE A 199 7.36 -17.26 12.38
CA PHE A 199 7.60 -16.99 13.80
C PHE A 199 7.01 -15.67 14.27
N ARG A 200 7.06 -14.63 13.43
CA ARG A 200 6.45 -13.33 13.75
C ARG A 200 4.94 -13.38 13.74
N ASP A 201 4.35 -13.99 12.72
CA ASP A 201 2.90 -14.15 12.62
C ASP A 201 2.34 -14.92 13.82
N LEU A 202 2.98 -16.02 14.21
CA LEU A 202 2.64 -16.75 15.42
C LEU A 202 2.79 -15.89 16.67
N GLY A 203 3.87 -15.11 16.77
CA GLY A 203 4.07 -14.16 17.86
C GLY A 203 2.96 -13.11 17.94
N LEU A 204 2.49 -12.60 16.80
CA LEU A 204 1.36 -11.66 16.75
C LEU A 204 0.03 -12.33 17.07
N LEU A 205 -0.20 -13.56 16.62
CA LEU A 205 -1.41 -14.32 16.94
C LEU A 205 -1.62 -14.53 18.44
N PHE A 206 -0.53 -14.69 19.20
CA PHE A 206 -0.62 -14.96 20.64
C PHE A 206 -0.41 -13.74 21.53
N PHE A 207 0.34 -12.74 21.07
CA PHE A 207 0.87 -11.68 21.92
C PHE A 207 0.70 -10.26 21.36
N SER A 208 -0.07 -10.04 20.28
CA SER A 208 -0.30 -8.69 19.77
C SER A 208 -1.21 -7.88 20.68
N GLY A 209 -0.95 -6.58 20.74
CA GLY A 209 -1.81 -5.61 21.44
C GLY A 209 -3.00 -5.12 20.60
N PHE A 210 -3.26 -5.73 19.43
CA PHE A 210 -4.38 -5.45 18.55
C PHE A 210 -5.00 -6.77 18.06
N ASP A 211 -6.20 -6.72 17.52
CA ASP A 211 -6.96 -7.92 17.14
C ASP A 211 -6.45 -8.52 15.82
N PHE A 212 -5.18 -8.94 15.82
CA PHE A 212 -4.53 -9.56 14.66
C PHE A 212 -5.26 -10.85 14.23
N LYS A 213 -5.78 -11.63 15.18
CA LYS A 213 -6.50 -12.88 14.87
C LYS A 213 -7.73 -12.62 14.02
N ARG A 214 -8.54 -11.64 14.41
CA ARG A 214 -9.75 -11.27 13.68
C ARG A 214 -9.39 -10.73 12.28
N ILE A 215 -8.43 -9.81 12.21
CA ILE A 215 -7.97 -9.24 10.93
C ILE A 215 -7.44 -10.33 10.01
N ALA A 216 -6.56 -11.21 10.49
CA ALA A 216 -6.00 -12.29 9.69
C ALA A 216 -7.08 -13.27 9.19
N ALA A 217 -8.07 -13.61 10.04
CA ALA A 217 -9.17 -14.47 9.65
C ALA A 217 -10.07 -13.81 8.58
N GLU A 218 -10.48 -12.55 8.80
CA GLU A 218 -11.30 -11.78 7.85
C GLU A 218 -10.59 -11.62 6.50
N GLU A 219 -9.29 -11.30 6.51
CA GLU A 219 -8.50 -11.14 5.30
C GLU A 219 -8.29 -12.47 4.57
N THR A 220 -8.05 -13.56 5.29
CA THR A 220 -7.89 -14.91 4.69
C THR A 220 -9.16 -15.36 3.96
N LEU A 221 -10.35 -15.02 4.49
CA LEU A 221 -11.61 -15.32 3.81
C LEU A 221 -11.75 -14.63 2.45
N LYS A 222 -11.03 -13.53 2.22
CA LYS A 222 -11.02 -12.82 0.94
C LYS A 222 -10.25 -13.56 -0.17
N TYR A 223 -9.57 -14.68 0.12
CA TYR A 223 -9.10 -15.60 -0.90
C TYR A 223 -10.24 -16.22 -1.71
N PHE A 224 -11.42 -16.34 -1.10
CA PHE A 224 -12.60 -16.81 -1.81
C PHE A 224 -13.20 -15.66 -2.64
N ARG A 225 -13.24 -15.84 -3.95
CA ARG A 225 -13.82 -14.88 -4.89
C ARG A 225 -15.22 -14.41 -4.47
N SER A 226 -16.06 -15.36 -4.04
CA SER A 226 -17.42 -15.07 -3.58
C SER A 226 -17.46 -14.07 -2.42
N ARG A 227 -16.52 -14.18 -1.48
CA ARG A 227 -16.42 -13.23 -0.36
C ARG A 227 -16.02 -11.85 -0.81
N LEU A 228 -15.02 -11.75 -1.70
CA LEU A 228 -14.55 -10.47 -2.23
C LEU A 228 -15.66 -9.76 -3.02
N VAL A 229 -16.35 -10.50 -3.89
CA VAL A 229 -17.49 -9.98 -4.67
C VAL A 229 -18.66 -9.61 -3.76
N SER A 230 -18.97 -10.39 -2.73
CA SER A 230 -20.00 -10.06 -1.74
C SER A 230 -19.70 -8.74 -1.03
N LEU A 231 -18.45 -8.48 -0.64
CA LEU A 231 -18.06 -7.20 -0.05
C LEU A 231 -18.21 -6.04 -1.06
N ALA A 232 -17.79 -6.23 -2.30
CA ALA A 232 -17.96 -5.23 -3.35
C ALA A 232 -19.44 -4.93 -3.64
N SER A 233 -20.32 -5.95 -3.59
CA SER A 233 -21.76 -5.79 -3.82
C SER A 233 -22.48 -4.93 -2.77
N THR A 234 -21.82 -4.64 -1.64
CA THR A 234 -22.33 -3.67 -0.66
C THR A 234 -22.19 -2.21 -1.13
N LEU A 235 -21.35 -1.96 -2.13
CA LEU A 235 -21.01 -0.62 -2.62
C LEU A 235 -21.68 -0.29 -3.96
N LEU A 236 -22.06 -1.31 -4.72
CA LEU A 236 -22.55 -1.16 -6.09
C LEU A 236 -23.68 -2.15 -6.37
N GLU A 237 -24.73 -1.72 -7.08
CA GLU A 237 -25.83 -2.57 -7.53
C GLU A 237 -25.41 -3.41 -8.75
N GLY A 238 -26.00 -4.61 -8.88
CA GLY A 238 -25.81 -5.47 -10.04
C GLY A 238 -24.45 -6.16 -10.13
N VAL A 239 -23.68 -6.17 -9.05
CA VAL A 239 -22.39 -6.89 -8.98
C VAL A 239 -22.64 -8.39 -8.96
N LYS A 240 -22.15 -9.12 -9.97
CA LYS A 240 -22.35 -10.55 -10.12
C LYS A 240 -21.03 -11.31 -10.07
N LEU A 241 -21.01 -12.46 -9.37
CA LEU A 241 -19.81 -13.29 -9.22
C LEU A 241 -19.25 -13.78 -10.57
N GLU A 242 -20.12 -13.99 -11.53
CA GLU A 242 -19.77 -14.43 -12.88
C GLU A 242 -18.90 -13.43 -13.66
N ASN A 243 -18.97 -12.14 -13.33
CA ASN A 243 -18.20 -11.07 -13.97
C ASN A 243 -16.81 -10.88 -13.33
N TYR A 244 -16.42 -11.69 -12.32
CA TYR A 244 -15.16 -11.54 -11.59
C TYR A 244 -14.42 -12.87 -11.52
N ARG A 245 -13.94 -13.36 -12.66
CA ARG A 245 -13.28 -14.68 -12.77
C ARG A 245 -11.78 -14.61 -12.67
N HIS A 246 -11.17 -13.50 -13.06
CA HIS A 246 -9.74 -13.38 -13.23
C HIS A 246 -9.08 -12.57 -12.10
N TRP A 247 -8.12 -13.24 -11.44
CA TRP A 247 -7.23 -12.57 -10.50
C TRP A 247 -6.18 -11.74 -11.24
N GLY A 248 -5.97 -10.53 -10.80
CA GLY A 248 -4.88 -9.68 -11.27
C GLY A 248 -3.53 -10.04 -10.68
N LYS A 249 -2.49 -9.35 -11.14
CA LYS A 249 -1.18 -9.46 -10.50
C LYS A 249 -1.27 -9.00 -9.05
N PRO A 250 -0.83 -9.81 -8.08
CA PRO A 250 -0.81 -9.40 -6.68
C PRO A 250 0.23 -8.31 -6.44
N GLY A 251 -0.07 -7.40 -5.49
CA GLY A 251 0.91 -6.51 -4.90
C GLY A 251 1.33 -7.03 -3.53
N ILE A 252 2.53 -6.71 -3.07
CA ILE A 252 2.95 -7.00 -1.69
C ILE A 252 3.24 -5.68 -0.99
N ARG A 253 2.53 -5.44 0.10
CA ARG A 253 2.71 -4.29 0.97
C ARG A 253 3.80 -4.58 1.98
N ALA A 254 4.81 -3.72 2.05
CA ALA A 254 5.87 -3.75 3.05
C ALA A 254 5.39 -3.05 4.33
N GLN A 255 4.62 -3.76 5.17
CA GLN A 255 4.14 -3.20 6.43
C GLN A 255 5.22 -3.31 7.51
N LEU A 256 5.54 -2.18 8.15
CA LEU A 256 6.53 -2.17 9.23
C LEU A 256 5.87 -2.61 10.55
N LEU A 257 6.53 -3.54 11.22
CA LEU A 257 6.18 -4.01 12.56
C LEU A 257 7.22 -3.53 13.56
N ASN A 258 6.80 -2.87 14.61
CA ASN A 258 7.63 -2.65 15.80
C ASN A 258 7.61 -3.94 16.64
N ILE A 259 8.76 -4.60 16.77
CA ILE A 259 8.86 -5.90 17.44
C ILE A 259 8.82 -5.80 18.97
N LYS A 260 9.11 -4.62 19.55
CA LYS A 260 9.01 -4.39 20.99
C LYS A 260 7.56 -4.17 21.41
N THR A 261 6.85 -3.27 20.72
CA THR A 261 5.45 -2.95 21.02
C THR A 261 4.47 -3.92 20.41
N LYS A 262 4.91 -4.74 19.44
CA LYS A 262 4.09 -5.68 18.65
C LYS A 262 2.94 -4.98 17.91
N LYS A 263 3.18 -3.76 17.45
CA LYS A 263 2.21 -2.94 16.69
C LYS A 263 2.72 -2.69 15.28
N LEU A 264 1.78 -2.60 14.36
CA LEU A 264 2.06 -2.15 12.99
C LEU A 264 2.20 -0.63 12.98
N GLU A 265 3.23 -0.13 12.31
CA GLU A 265 3.44 1.31 12.14
C GLU A 265 2.45 1.85 11.09
N MET A 266 1.74 2.91 11.45
CA MET A 266 0.67 3.48 10.64
C MET A 266 1.12 4.70 9.84
N ASP A 267 2.32 5.23 10.12
CA ASP A 267 2.86 6.43 9.51
C ASP A 267 4.25 6.16 8.93
N PHE A 268 4.82 7.13 8.24
CA PHE A 268 6.19 7.06 7.73
C PHE A 268 7.19 6.92 8.87
N VAL A 269 8.14 6.01 8.71
CA VAL A 269 9.25 5.82 9.64
C VAL A 269 10.56 5.98 8.88
N VAL A 270 11.34 6.96 9.31
CA VAL A 270 12.64 7.30 8.72
C VAL A 270 13.68 7.38 9.81
N GLN A 271 14.79 6.65 9.67
CA GLN A 271 15.95 6.67 10.56
C GLN A 271 17.21 7.04 9.77
N GLY A 272 18.16 7.70 10.40
CA GLY A 272 19.42 8.05 9.72
C GLY A 272 20.37 8.85 10.57
N ASP A 273 21.58 9.04 10.05
CA ASP A 273 22.69 9.79 10.62
C ASP A 273 23.41 10.63 9.53
N GLU A 274 24.62 11.08 9.80
CA GLU A 274 25.47 11.85 8.88
C GLU A 274 26.00 11.03 7.67
N LYS A 275 25.76 9.72 7.62
CA LYS A 275 26.26 8.80 6.57
C LYS A 275 25.15 8.13 5.78
N SER A 276 23.98 7.95 6.38
CA SER A 276 22.89 7.22 5.74
C SER A 276 21.51 7.62 6.25
N LEU A 277 20.50 7.41 5.40
CA LEU A 277 19.10 7.58 5.75
C LEU A 277 18.28 6.41 5.22
N HIS A 278 17.36 5.90 6.04
CA HIS A 278 16.60 4.69 5.78
C HIS A 278 15.10 4.97 5.90
N VAL A 279 14.38 4.85 4.79
CA VAL A 279 12.92 4.89 4.75
C VAL A 279 12.41 3.49 5.08
N LEU A 280 12.05 3.26 6.34
CA LEU A 280 11.66 1.95 6.85
C LEU A 280 10.17 1.65 6.61
N ASN A 281 9.32 2.68 6.73
CA ASN A 281 7.90 2.55 6.47
C ASN A 281 7.42 3.63 5.51
N ALA A 282 6.97 3.22 4.35
CA ALA A 282 6.37 4.06 3.34
C ALA A 282 5.14 3.34 2.74
N VAL A 283 4.21 2.96 3.62
CA VAL A 283 2.96 2.28 3.24
C VAL A 283 1.98 3.31 2.67
N SER A 284 1.00 2.84 1.91
CA SER A 284 -0.03 3.70 1.32
C SER A 284 -0.39 4.90 2.23
N PRO A 285 -0.35 6.13 1.71
CA PRO A 285 -0.36 6.54 0.29
C PRO A 285 1.02 6.80 -0.36
N ALA A 286 2.07 6.18 0.07
CA ALA A 286 3.45 6.47 -0.33
C ALA A 286 3.67 6.69 -1.84
N TRP A 287 3.06 5.86 -2.69
CA TRP A 287 3.22 5.99 -4.13
C TRP A 287 2.62 7.30 -4.67
N THR A 288 1.40 7.63 -4.26
CA THR A 288 0.70 8.83 -4.72
C THR A 288 1.28 10.13 -4.15
N CYS A 289 1.94 10.08 -2.99
CA CYS A 289 2.65 11.20 -2.39
C CYS A 289 4.17 11.13 -2.56
N SER A 290 4.68 10.29 -3.46
CA SER A 290 6.14 10.04 -3.60
C SER A 290 6.95 11.30 -3.89
N ILE A 291 6.44 12.24 -4.69
CA ILE A 291 7.13 13.48 -5.02
C ILE A 291 7.30 14.40 -3.79
N PRO A 292 6.23 14.78 -3.05
CA PRO A 292 6.42 15.58 -1.84
C PRO A 292 7.18 14.80 -0.74
N PHE A 293 7.01 13.48 -0.67
CA PHE A 293 7.77 12.66 0.28
C PHE A 293 9.26 12.60 -0.07
N ALA A 294 9.62 12.55 -1.36
CA ALA A 294 11.02 12.64 -1.78
C ALA A 294 11.67 13.98 -1.36
N ARG A 295 10.94 15.10 -1.45
CA ARG A 295 11.41 16.39 -0.92
C ARG A 295 11.67 16.33 0.57
N TYR A 296 10.72 15.78 1.34
CA TYR A 296 10.91 15.57 2.79
C TYR A 296 12.15 14.73 3.08
N VAL A 297 12.40 13.65 2.32
CA VAL A 297 13.60 12.83 2.46
C VAL A 297 14.87 13.63 2.16
N CYS A 298 14.88 14.44 1.09
CA CYS A 298 16.01 15.31 0.76
C CYS A 298 16.28 16.34 1.86
N ASP A 299 15.25 16.99 2.41
CA ASP A 299 15.39 17.97 3.49
C ASP A 299 15.96 17.30 4.76
N LYS A 300 15.55 16.07 5.06
CA LYS A 300 16.11 15.25 6.14
C LYS A 300 17.60 14.98 5.90
N VAL A 301 17.99 14.54 4.70
CA VAL A 301 19.40 14.31 4.34
C VAL A 301 20.20 15.58 4.54
N GLN A 302 19.74 16.73 4.02
CA GLN A 302 20.41 18.01 4.17
C GLN A 302 20.58 18.44 5.64
N SER A 303 19.62 18.10 6.50
CA SER A 303 19.70 18.40 7.93
C SER A 303 20.71 17.52 8.69
N LEU A 304 20.99 16.32 8.18
CA LEU A 304 21.92 15.34 8.78
C LEU A 304 23.36 15.48 8.28
N VAL A 305 23.53 15.88 7.03
CA VAL A 305 24.83 16.17 6.41
C VAL A 305 25.18 17.63 6.68
N LYS A 306 25.89 17.87 7.77
CA LYS A 306 26.43 19.19 8.12
C LYS A 306 27.86 19.36 7.66
#